data_a2e6a950b5cec8a5e582a9bd0e7a5ba6
#
_entry.id   a2e6a950b5cec8a5e582a9bd0e7a5ba6
#
_cell.length_a   1.000
_cell.length_b   1.000
_cell.length_c   1.000
_cell.angle_alpha   90.00
_cell.angle_beta   90.00
_cell.angle_gamma   90.00
#
_symmetry.space_group_name_H-M   'P 1'
#
loop_
_entity.id
_entity.type
_entity.pdbx_description
1 polymer ?
#
loop_
_entity_poly.entity_id
_entity_poly.type
_entity_poly.pdbx_seq_one_letter_code
_entity_poly.pdbx_strand_id
1 'polypeptide(L)'
;ARVQTPIGGDAVQSPAAGRRRPRLLLLVGGETARAANWGLNGYARQTTPELAMRGVINFPHVTACGSSTEVSLPCMFSVLGREHYDEKAIRGQQSLLHVLQRAGVATLWRDNQSGCKGVCSGLPQEDLRARGDAGTCTERRCFDEVLLQGLPGVVGKHRGDQVIVLHMLGNHGPNYFERYPPAFRRYMPVCETSDLGRCSREQIVNAYDNALLYTDHVLAGAIDQLKTVPGYDTAMLYVSDHGESLGEKGLYLHGMPRALAPREQLDVPMVAWFSEGWQRA
;
A
#
# COMPACT_ATOMS: atom_id res chain seq x y z
N ALA A 1 18.32 4.75 -16.97
CA ALA A 1 17.62 5.34 -15.83
C ALA A 1 17.97 6.82 -15.77
N ARG A 2 16.98 7.68 -15.56
CA ARG A 2 17.19 9.12 -15.42
C ARG A 2 17.91 9.38 -14.10
N VAL A 3 18.99 10.14 -14.12
CA VAL A 3 19.71 10.53 -12.89
C VAL A 3 18.82 11.49 -12.10
N GLN A 4 18.51 11.12 -10.86
CA GLN A 4 17.71 11.95 -9.95
C GLN A 4 18.62 12.88 -9.13
N THR A 5 18.20 14.11 -8.94
CA THR A 5 18.92 15.08 -8.09
C THR A 5 18.83 14.63 -6.61
N PRO A 6 19.95 14.51 -5.90
CA PRO A 6 19.95 14.24 -4.47
C PRO A 6 19.24 15.32 -3.66
N ILE A 7 18.53 14.91 -2.59
CA ILE A 7 17.91 15.78 -1.60
C ILE A 7 18.31 15.32 -0.19
N GLY A 8 18.32 16.23 0.79
CA GLY A 8 18.66 15.90 2.18
C GLY A 8 20.08 15.35 2.33
N GLY A 9 21.07 15.97 1.69
CA GLY A 9 22.48 15.55 1.75
C GLY A 9 23.09 15.61 3.15
N ASP A 10 22.48 16.35 4.05
CA ASP A 10 22.82 16.52 5.46
C ASP A 10 21.97 15.67 6.42
N ALA A 11 21.14 14.78 5.88
CA ALA A 11 20.25 13.95 6.70
C ALA A 11 21.05 13.01 7.62
N VAL A 12 20.76 13.08 8.91
CA VAL A 12 21.30 12.24 9.95
C VAL A 12 20.18 11.79 10.90
N GLN A 13 20.33 10.63 11.50
CA GLN A 13 19.43 10.23 12.57
C GLN A 13 19.74 11.04 13.84
N SER A 14 18.70 11.56 14.48
CA SER A 14 18.85 12.07 15.85
C SER A 14 19.28 10.93 16.77
N PRO A 15 20.12 11.21 17.79
CA PRO A 15 20.45 10.21 18.79
C PRO A 15 19.17 9.59 19.36
N ALA A 16 19.20 8.27 19.55
CA ALA A 16 18.04 7.50 20.04
C ALA A 16 17.83 7.77 21.54
N ALA A 17 17.60 9.01 21.96
CA ALA A 17 17.46 9.40 23.34
C ALA A 17 16.39 8.55 24.04
N GLY A 18 16.82 7.70 24.99
CA GLY A 18 15.92 6.85 25.76
C GLY A 18 15.37 5.60 25.06
N ARG A 19 15.54 5.42 23.76
CA ARG A 19 15.10 4.21 23.05
C ARG A 19 16.02 3.04 23.35
N ARG A 20 15.43 1.92 23.77
CA ARG A 20 16.18 0.67 24.02
C ARG A 20 16.22 -0.26 22.81
N ARG A 21 15.32 -0.08 21.85
CA ARG A 21 15.17 -0.96 20.67
C ARG A 21 15.16 -0.16 19.38
N PRO A 22 15.69 -0.71 18.27
CA PRO A 22 15.50 -0.13 16.95
C PRO A 22 14.03 -0.20 16.53
N ARG A 23 13.66 0.63 15.56
CA ARG A 23 12.31 0.71 15.01
C ARG A 23 12.23 0.05 13.64
N LEU A 24 11.15 -0.69 13.42
CA LEU A 24 10.76 -1.24 12.13
C LEU A 24 9.42 -0.64 11.72
N LEU A 25 9.41 0.16 10.66
CA LEU A 25 8.20 0.64 10.01
C LEU A 25 7.93 -0.19 8.76
N LEU A 26 6.78 -0.83 8.73
CA LEU A 26 6.21 -1.44 7.53
C LEU A 26 5.29 -0.42 6.87
N LEU A 27 5.72 0.13 5.73
CA LEU A 27 4.96 1.11 4.97
C LEU A 27 4.27 0.40 3.81
N VAL A 28 2.95 0.23 3.90
CA VAL A 28 2.18 -0.52 2.91
C VAL A 28 1.50 0.44 1.95
N GLY A 29 1.97 0.44 0.71
CA GLY A 29 1.33 1.14 -0.41
C GLY A 29 0.23 0.27 -0.98
N GLY A 30 -1.03 0.64 -0.68
CA GLY A 30 -2.21 0.00 -1.28
C GLY A 30 -2.42 0.49 -2.71
N GLU A 31 -3.22 -0.25 -3.45
CA GLU A 31 -3.54 -0.01 -4.86
C GLU A 31 -5.05 0.00 -5.05
N THR A 32 -5.57 1.08 -5.63
CA THR A 32 -6.97 1.17 -6.10
C THR A 32 -8.03 0.96 -5.00
N ALA A 33 -7.68 1.04 -3.72
CA ALA A 33 -8.66 0.96 -2.65
C ALA A 33 -9.31 2.33 -2.42
N ARG A 34 -10.66 2.38 -2.42
CA ARG A 34 -11.41 3.61 -2.22
C ARG A 34 -12.01 3.69 -0.82
N ALA A 35 -12.06 4.88 -0.25
CA ALA A 35 -12.58 5.13 1.09
C ALA A 35 -14.05 4.74 1.23
N ALA A 36 -14.86 4.90 0.18
CA ALA A 36 -16.31 4.65 0.20
C ALA A 36 -16.67 3.18 0.48
N ASN A 37 -15.82 2.22 0.15
CA ASN A 37 -16.03 0.78 0.37
C ASN A 37 -15.24 0.23 1.58
N TRP A 38 -14.63 1.10 2.37
CA TRP A 38 -13.81 0.72 3.52
C TRP A 38 -14.67 0.56 4.77
N GLY A 39 -14.73 -0.66 5.33
CA GLY A 39 -15.60 -0.99 6.46
C GLY A 39 -15.36 -0.11 7.69
N LEU A 40 -14.11 0.19 8.04
CA LEU A 40 -13.76 1.09 9.14
C LEU A 40 -14.19 2.55 8.92
N ASN A 41 -14.55 2.95 7.70
CA ASN A 41 -15.14 4.25 7.40
C ASN A 41 -16.68 4.25 7.48
N GLY A 42 -17.29 3.14 7.89
CA GLY A 42 -18.75 3.03 8.01
C GLY A 42 -19.46 2.54 6.73
N TYR A 43 -18.74 1.90 5.81
CA TYR A 43 -19.37 1.24 4.66
C TYR A 43 -20.38 0.19 5.12
N ALA A 44 -21.50 0.05 4.42
CA ALA A 44 -22.59 -0.85 4.78
C ALA A 44 -22.17 -2.32 4.86
N ARG A 45 -21.19 -2.73 4.08
CA ARG A 45 -20.53 -4.03 4.18
C ARG A 45 -19.26 -3.92 5.03
N GLN A 46 -19.07 -4.83 5.98
CA GLN A 46 -17.82 -4.90 6.74
C GLN A 46 -16.73 -5.54 5.90
N THR A 47 -16.01 -4.73 5.14
CA THR A 47 -14.89 -5.16 4.28
C THR A 47 -13.56 -5.23 5.04
N THR A 48 -13.51 -4.79 6.29
CA THR A 48 -12.31 -4.76 7.13
C THR A 48 -12.49 -5.45 8.49
N PRO A 49 -13.06 -6.70 8.53
CA PRO A 49 -13.39 -7.36 9.79
C PRO A 49 -12.15 -7.73 10.62
N GLU A 50 -11.04 -8.06 9.98
CA GLU A 50 -9.82 -8.48 10.68
C GLU A 50 -9.04 -7.29 11.24
N LEU A 51 -8.95 -6.18 10.52
CA LEU A 51 -8.36 -4.92 11.02
C LEU A 51 -9.17 -4.35 12.19
N ALA A 52 -10.50 -4.45 12.15
CA ALA A 52 -11.38 -4.00 13.23
C ALA A 52 -11.07 -4.67 14.58
N MET A 53 -10.53 -5.89 14.57
CA MET A 53 -10.16 -6.65 15.78
C MET A 53 -8.71 -6.38 16.26
N ARG A 54 -7.94 -5.58 15.54
CA ARG A 54 -6.49 -5.41 15.83
C ARG A 54 -6.10 -4.06 16.43
N GLY A 55 -7.10 -3.24 16.80
CA GLY A 55 -6.84 -1.95 17.46
C GLY A 55 -6.08 -0.95 16.58
N VAL A 56 -6.37 -0.95 15.29
CA VAL A 56 -5.77 0.01 14.36
C VAL A 56 -6.36 1.41 14.55
N ILE A 57 -5.57 2.42 14.23
CA ILE A 57 -6.02 3.80 14.08
C ILE A 57 -6.49 3.97 12.65
N ASN A 58 -7.76 4.30 12.44
CA ASN A 58 -8.32 4.55 11.12
C ASN A 58 -8.42 6.04 10.85
N PHE A 59 -8.00 6.47 9.65
CA PHE A 59 -8.07 7.85 9.19
C PHE A 59 -9.20 7.96 8.15
N PRO A 60 -10.38 8.50 8.51
CA PRO A 60 -11.56 8.44 7.65
C PRO A 60 -11.55 9.44 6.48
N HIS A 61 -10.67 10.44 6.52
CA HIS A 61 -10.65 11.55 5.54
C HIS A 61 -9.25 11.74 4.97
N VAL A 62 -8.88 10.91 4.00
CA VAL A 62 -7.60 10.99 3.31
C VAL A 62 -7.83 11.14 1.82
N THR A 63 -7.16 12.10 1.21
CA THR A 63 -7.23 12.34 -0.23
C THR A 63 -5.89 12.03 -0.88
N ALA A 64 -5.92 11.20 -1.91
CA ALA A 64 -4.74 10.82 -2.68
C ALA A 64 -4.11 11.99 -3.43
N CYS A 65 -2.83 11.89 -3.69
CA CYS A 65 -2.10 12.88 -4.46
C CYS A 65 -2.55 12.96 -5.93
N GLY A 66 -2.96 11.83 -6.48
CA GLY A 66 -3.48 11.71 -7.84
C GLY A 66 -4.47 10.56 -7.95
N SER A 67 -5.03 10.38 -9.14
CA SER A 67 -6.01 9.34 -9.46
C SER A 67 -5.41 8.13 -10.18
N SER A 68 -4.10 8.02 -10.23
CA SER A 68 -3.35 6.91 -10.81
C SER A 68 -2.03 6.68 -10.07
N THR A 69 -1.52 5.47 -10.11
CA THR A 69 -0.26 5.08 -9.48
C THR A 69 0.93 5.88 -10.02
N GLU A 70 0.95 6.15 -11.33
CA GLU A 70 2.01 6.93 -11.97
C GLU A 70 2.15 8.35 -11.41
N VAL A 71 1.05 8.95 -11.00
CA VAL A 71 1.01 10.30 -10.42
C VAL A 71 1.14 10.24 -8.90
N SER A 72 0.35 9.39 -8.25
CA SER A 72 0.20 9.41 -6.79
C SER A 72 1.43 8.85 -6.08
N LEU A 73 1.97 7.71 -6.53
CA LEU A 73 3.05 7.04 -5.83
C LEU A 73 4.33 7.91 -5.72
N PRO A 74 4.88 8.48 -6.81
CA PRO A 74 6.03 9.39 -6.68
C PRO A 74 5.74 10.62 -5.83
N CYS A 75 4.53 11.16 -5.90
CA CYS A 75 4.10 12.32 -5.12
C CYS A 75 4.07 12.02 -3.61
N MET A 76 3.60 10.85 -3.20
CA MET A 76 3.54 10.42 -1.79
C MET A 76 4.90 10.37 -1.12
N PHE A 77 5.96 10.07 -1.87
CA PHE A 77 7.33 9.98 -1.38
C PHE A 77 8.18 11.23 -1.68
N SER A 78 7.58 12.26 -2.25
CA SER A 78 8.26 13.51 -2.58
C SER A 78 8.18 14.53 -1.45
N VAL A 79 9.24 15.31 -1.27
CA VAL A 79 9.25 16.48 -0.38
C VAL A 79 8.26 17.57 -0.83
N LEU A 80 7.91 17.61 -2.12
CA LEU A 80 6.96 18.57 -2.66
C LEU A 80 5.51 18.22 -2.33
N GLY A 81 5.20 16.93 -2.25
CA GLY A 81 3.84 16.46 -1.99
C GLY A 81 2.80 17.04 -2.95
N ARG A 82 1.55 17.11 -2.50
CA ARG A 82 0.46 17.62 -3.32
C ARG A 82 0.41 19.16 -3.37
N GLU A 83 0.80 19.85 -2.31
CA GLU A 83 0.72 21.31 -2.25
C GLU A 83 1.60 21.99 -3.30
N HIS A 84 2.78 21.44 -3.54
CA HIS A 84 3.75 21.96 -4.49
C HIS A 84 3.98 20.98 -5.64
N TYR A 85 2.90 20.33 -6.10
CA TYR A 85 3.00 19.30 -7.12
C TYR A 85 3.55 19.83 -8.43
N ASP A 86 4.71 19.31 -8.80
CA ASP A 86 5.36 19.47 -10.10
C ASP A 86 5.89 18.10 -10.53
N GLU A 87 5.27 17.49 -11.53
CA GLU A 87 5.63 16.14 -11.98
C GLU A 87 7.08 16.04 -12.41
N LYS A 88 7.59 17.03 -13.12
CA LYS A 88 8.96 17.02 -13.60
C LYS A 88 9.96 17.11 -12.46
N ALA A 89 9.71 17.97 -11.47
CA ALA A 89 10.52 18.12 -10.27
C ALA A 89 10.47 16.85 -9.41
N ILE A 90 9.28 16.32 -9.14
CA ILE A 90 9.08 15.07 -8.37
C ILE A 90 9.85 13.91 -9.00
N ARG A 91 9.72 13.70 -10.31
CA ARG A 91 10.43 12.62 -11.01
C ARG A 91 11.92 12.88 -11.18
N GLY A 92 12.36 14.13 -11.11
CA GLY A 92 13.74 14.54 -11.23
C GLY A 92 14.53 14.50 -9.93
N GLN A 93 13.86 14.35 -8.78
CA GLN A 93 14.49 14.33 -7.45
C GLN A 93 14.43 12.95 -6.82
N GLN A 94 15.33 12.71 -5.87
CA GLN A 94 15.30 11.54 -5.01
C GLN A 94 14.08 11.61 -4.06
N SER A 95 13.69 10.45 -3.56
CA SER A 95 12.53 10.27 -2.67
C SER A 95 12.90 10.31 -1.19
N LEU A 96 11.89 10.27 -0.32
CA LEU A 96 12.04 10.07 1.12
C LEU A 96 12.90 8.83 1.43
N LEU A 97 12.77 7.74 0.66
CA LEU A 97 13.54 6.51 0.92
C LEU A 97 15.06 6.74 0.74
N HIS A 98 15.46 7.56 -0.21
CA HIS A 98 16.87 7.93 -0.39
C HIS A 98 17.41 8.74 0.79
N VAL A 99 16.59 9.65 1.33
CA VAL A 99 16.95 10.45 2.52
C VAL A 99 17.11 9.54 3.74
N LEU A 100 16.17 8.60 3.96
CA LEU A 100 16.24 7.63 5.06
C LEU A 100 17.49 6.75 4.95
N GLN A 101 17.76 6.21 3.77
CA GLN A 101 18.94 5.38 3.52
C GLN A 101 20.24 6.16 3.81
N ARG A 102 20.31 7.40 3.40
CA ARG A 102 21.47 8.29 3.67
C ARG A 102 21.65 8.58 5.14
N ALA A 103 20.54 8.72 5.87
CA ALA A 103 20.55 8.90 7.33
C ALA A 103 20.86 7.61 8.10
N GLY A 104 21.13 6.47 7.43
CA GLY A 104 21.49 5.21 8.08
C GLY A 104 20.29 4.33 8.46
N VAL A 105 19.08 4.64 7.99
CA VAL A 105 17.90 3.76 8.09
C VAL A 105 17.94 2.76 6.93
N ALA A 106 17.96 1.45 7.20
CA ALA A 106 17.89 0.46 6.13
C ALA A 106 16.53 0.53 5.44
N THR A 107 16.53 0.57 4.11
CA THR A 107 15.29 0.59 3.31
C THR A 107 15.22 -0.61 2.37
N LEU A 108 14.02 -1.13 2.17
CA LEU A 108 13.73 -2.17 1.19
C LEU A 108 12.37 -1.91 0.55
N TRP A 109 12.31 -2.00 -0.77
CA TRP A 109 11.05 -2.00 -1.53
C TRP A 109 10.72 -3.43 -1.96
N ARG A 110 9.55 -3.94 -1.54
CA ARG A 110 9.02 -5.25 -1.98
C ARG A 110 7.80 -5.00 -2.86
N ASP A 111 7.86 -5.47 -4.10
CA ASP A 111 6.89 -5.16 -5.14
C ASP A 111 6.07 -6.37 -5.57
N ASN A 112 4.74 -6.25 -5.56
CA ASN A 112 3.80 -7.15 -6.22
C ASN A 112 2.90 -6.42 -7.23
N GLN A 113 3.25 -5.18 -7.61
CA GLN A 113 2.46 -4.34 -8.52
C GLN A 113 3.20 -4.17 -9.87
N SER A 114 3.86 -3.07 -10.11
CA SER A 114 4.55 -2.78 -11.39
C SER A 114 5.80 -1.92 -11.22
N GLY A 115 6.50 -2.10 -10.10
CA GLY A 115 7.69 -1.34 -9.75
C GLY A 115 7.39 -0.05 -9.01
N CYS A 116 8.45 0.59 -8.52
CA CYS A 116 8.35 1.73 -7.61
C CYS A 116 8.24 3.11 -8.28
N LYS A 117 8.03 3.16 -9.58
CA LYS A 117 7.84 4.42 -10.33
C LYS A 117 8.93 5.48 -10.10
N GLY A 118 10.17 5.03 -9.87
CA GLY A 118 11.30 5.90 -9.59
C GLY A 118 11.57 6.18 -8.10
N VAL A 119 10.62 5.88 -7.21
CA VAL A 119 10.74 6.12 -5.77
C VAL A 119 11.93 5.37 -5.14
N CYS A 120 12.23 4.16 -5.60
CA CYS A 120 13.32 3.33 -5.08
C CYS A 120 14.50 3.17 -6.05
N SER A 121 14.68 4.09 -6.99
CA SER A 121 15.75 4.00 -7.99
C SER A 121 17.14 3.92 -7.33
N GLY A 122 17.86 2.83 -7.59
CA GLY A 122 19.19 2.61 -6.99
C GLY A 122 19.17 2.16 -5.53
N LEU A 123 18.01 1.92 -4.93
CA LEU A 123 17.84 1.40 -3.57
C LEU A 123 17.54 -0.11 -3.59
N PRO A 124 17.73 -0.82 -2.46
CA PRO A 124 17.36 -2.22 -2.34
C PRO A 124 15.91 -2.46 -2.68
N GLN A 125 15.65 -3.43 -3.57
CA GLN A 125 14.30 -3.78 -4.00
C GLN A 125 14.20 -5.26 -4.37
N GLU A 126 12.99 -5.82 -4.20
CA GLU A 126 12.63 -7.20 -4.56
C GLU A 126 11.38 -7.19 -5.42
N ASP A 127 11.43 -7.86 -6.57
CA ASP A 127 10.26 -8.13 -7.40
C ASP A 127 9.69 -9.49 -7.01
N LEU A 128 8.50 -9.49 -6.42
CA LEU A 128 7.83 -10.69 -5.91
C LEU A 128 6.66 -11.14 -6.78
N ARG A 129 6.41 -10.51 -7.92
CA ARG A 129 5.26 -10.77 -8.79
C ARG A 129 5.15 -12.22 -9.30
N ALA A 130 6.23 -12.96 -9.26
CA ALA A 130 6.28 -14.36 -9.71
C ALA A 130 7.13 -15.25 -8.78
N ARG A 131 7.30 -14.88 -7.51
CA ARG A 131 8.24 -15.54 -6.58
C ARG A 131 7.59 -16.13 -5.34
N GLY A 132 6.27 -16.26 -5.32
CA GLY A 132 5.56 -16.85 -4.19
C GLY A 132 5.55 -18.39 -4.23
N ASP A 133 5.21 -18.97 -3.08
CA ASP A 133 4.99 -20.40 -2.94
C ASP A 133 3.72 -20.85 -3.65
N ALA A 134 3.61 -22.16 -3.90
CA ALA A 134 2.38 -22.79 -4.39
C ALA A 134 1.21 -22.44 -3.43
N GLY A 135 0.15 -21.88 -3.97
CA GLY A 135 -1.00 -21.39 -3.18
C GLY A 135 -1.04 -19.87 -2.98
N THR A 136 0.12 -19.17 -3.04
CA THR A 136 0.17 -17.72 -3.06
C THR A 136 0.20 -17.16 -4.47
N CYS A 137 0.58 -17.97 -5.46
CA CYS A 137 0.66 -17.55 -6.86
C CYS A 137 -0.19 -18.45 -7.76
N THR A 138 -0.74 -17.85 -8.81
CA THR A 138 -1.29 -18.51 -9.98
C THR A 138 -0.23 -18.52 -11.09
N GLU A 139 -0.53 -19.15 -12.24
CA GLU A 139 0.37 -19.12 -13.40
C GLU A 139 0.67 -17.71 -13.92
N ARG A 140 -0.19 -16.73 -13.59
CA ARG A 140 -0.11 -15.37 -14.12
C ARG A 140 0.43 -14.36 -13.12
N ARG A 141 0.21 -14.54 -11.83
CA ARG A 141 0.57 -13.56 -10.77
C ARG A 141 0.48 -14.14 -9.38
N CYS A 142 1.05 -13.44 -8.42
CA CYS A 142 0.93 -13.75 -7.01
C CYS A 142 -0.13 -12.88 -6.32
N PHE A 143 -0.80 -13.43 -5.32
CA PHE A 143 -1.62 -12.68 -4.37
C PHE A 143 -0.73 -11.91 -3.40
N ASP A 144 -1.26 -10.86 -2.80
CA ASP A 144 -0.47 -9.92 -1.98
C ASP A 144 0.14 -10.53 -0.70
N GLU A 145 -0.30 -11.69 -0.25
CA GLU A 145 0.38 -12.43 0.82
C GLU A 145 1.85 -12.76 0.49
N VAL A 146 2.23 -12.77 -0.79
CA VAL A 146 3.64 -12.92 -1.22
C VAL A 146 4.54 -11.85 -0.58
N LEU A 147 4.00 -10.66 -0.34
CA LEU A 147 4.73 -9.54 0.26
C LEU A 147 5.15 -9.83 1.71
N LEU A 148 4.47 -10.74 2.40
CA LEU A 148 4.76 -11.13 3.78
C LEU A 148 5.70 -12.33 3.88
N GLN A 149 5.92 -13.06 2.78
CA GLN A 149 6.75 -14.27 2.80
C GLN A 149 8.21 -13.92 3.12
N GLY A 150 8.80 -14.65 4.06
CA GLY A 150 10.19 -14.48 4.47
C GLY A 150 10.50 -13.14 5.15
N LEU A 151 9.51 -12.35 5.53
CA LEU A 151 9.69 -11.03 6.14
C LEU A 151 10.57 -11.05 7.40
N PRO A 152 10.41 -12.00 8.34
CA PRO A 152 11.29 -12.07 9.52
C PRO A 152 12.78 -12.25 9.15
N GLY A 153 13.07 -13.06 8.14
CA GLY A 153 14.44 -13.26 7.63
C GLY A 153 15.03 -12.01 6.97
N VAL A 154 14.18 -11.22 6.30
CA VAL A 154 14.58 -9.94 5.71
C VAL A 154 14.92 -8.93 6.81
N VAL A 155 14.08 -8.80 7.82
CA VAL A 155 14.31 -7.94 8.99
C VAL A 155 15.60 -8.33 9.71
N GLY A 156 15.86 -9.62 9.87
CA GLY A 156 17.02 -10.15 10.56
C GLY A 156 18.38 -9.84 9.90
N LYS A 157 18.39 -9.36 8.65
CA LYS A 157 19.63 -8.95 7.95
C LYS A 157 20.21 -7.63 8.48
N HIS A 158 19.45 -6.84 9.20
CA HIS A 158 19.86 -5.54 9.73
C HIS A 158 19.63 -5.46 11.25
N ARG A 159 20.36 -4.59 11.93
CA ARG A 159 20.25 -4.39 13.39
C ARG A 159 19.72 -3.02 13.80
N GLY A 160 19.82 -2.03 12.92
CA GLY A 160 19.34 -0.67 13.17
C GLY A 160 17.89 -0.45 12.74
N ASP A 161 17.49 0.81 12.70
CA ASP A 161 16.18 1.21 12.22
C ASP A 161 15.96 0.80 10.76
N GLN A 162 14.76 0.35 10.44
CA GLN A 162 14.39 -0.15 9.10
C GLN A 162 13.04 0.40 8.66
N VAL A 163 12.95 0.69 7.35
CA VAL A 163 11.68 0.94 6.65
C VAL A 163 11.57 -0.06 5.50
N ILE A 164 10.53 -0.89 5.53
CA ILE A 164 10.21 -1.84 4.47
C ILE A 164 8.92 -1.38 3.82
N VAL A 165 8.96 -1.11 2.52
CA VAL A 165 7.76 -0.78 1.73
C VAL A 165 7.22 -2.05 1.12
N LEU A 166 5.93 -2.31 1.33
CA LEU A 166 5.17 -3.36 0.64
C LEU A 166 4.26 -2.68 -0.39
N HIS A 167 4.51 -2.91 -1.67
CA HIS A 167 3.71 -2.35 -2.75
C HIS A 167 2.73 -3.40 -3.27
N MET A 168 1.47 -3.23 -2.92
CA MET A 168 0.39 -4.19 -3.19
C MET A 168 -0.11 -4.11 -4.64
N LEU A 169 -0.57 -5.23 -5.15
CA LEU A 169 -1.45 -5.31 -6.32
C LEU A 169 -2.88 -4.84 -5.97
N GLY A 170 -3.30 -5.08 -4.74
CA GLY A 170 -4.53 -4.57 -4.13
C GLY A 170 -5.79 -4.83 -4.94
N ASN A 171 -6.52 -3.77 -5.23
CA ASN A 171 -7.78 -3.79 -5.97
C ASN A 171 -7.61 -3.40 -7.44
N HIS A 172 -6.43 -3.53 -8.02
CA HIS A 172 -6.14 -3.10 -9.39
C HIS A 172 -7.13 -3.70 -10.41
N GLY A 173 -7.89 -2.82 -11.07
CA GLY A 173 -8.90 -3.21 -12.06
C GLY A 173 -8.34 -3.42 -13.47
N PRO A 174 -9.20 -3.81 -14.42
CA PRO A 174 -10.62 -4.15 -14.24
C PRO A 174 -10.89 -5.55 -13.67
N ASN A 175 -9.89 -6.42 -13.56
CA ASN A 175 -10.04 -7.83 -13.16
C ASN A 175 -10.09 -7.98 -11.64
N TYR A 176 -11.04 -7.34 -10.94
CA TYR A 176 -11.12 -7.41 -9.47
C TYR A 176 -11.25 -8.85 -8.98
N PHE A 177 -11.95 -9.73 -9.70
CA PHE A 177 -12.15 -11.14 -9.36
C PHE A 177 -10.83 -11.95 -9.30
N GLU A 178 -9.77 -11.47 -9.91
CA GLU A 178 -8.43 -12.09 -9.87
C GLU A 178 -7.54 -11.55 -8.72
N ARG A 179 -8.05 -10.65 -7.87
CA ARG A 179 -7.26 -10.00 -6.82
C ARG A 179 -7.27 -10.73 -5.49
N TYR A 180 -8.07 -11.77 -5.36
CA TYR A 180 -8.24 -12.55 -4.14
C TYR A 180 -8.35 -14.05 -4.43
N PRO A 181 -7.87 -14.90 -3.50
CA PRO A 181 -8.09 -16.34 -3.61
C PRO A 181 -9.56 -16.71 -3.37
N PRO A 182 -10.02 -17.91 -3.80
CA PRO A 182 -11.41 -18.33 -3.70
C PRO A 182 -12.03 -18.25 -2.29
N ALA A 183 -11.23 -18.41 -1.25
CA ALA A 183 -11.69 -18.30 0.15
C ALA A 183 -12.27 -16.93 0.52
N PHE A 184 -11.95 -15.89 -0.24
CA PHE A 184 -12.42 -14.51 -0.04
C PHE A 184 -13.61 -14.13 -0.94
N ARG A 185 -14.15 -15.06 -1.68
CA ARG A 185 -15.32 -14.91 -2.55
C ARG A 185 -16.61 -14.91 -1.75
N ARG A 186 -16.81 -13.87 -0.95
CA ARG A 186 -17.93 -13.76 0.00
C ARG A 186 -19.17 -13.14 -0.63
N TYR A 187 -19.00 -12.05 -1.37
CA TYR A 187 -20.10 -11.33 -2.04
C TYR A 187 -20.29 -11.90 -3.43
N MET A 188 -21.54 -12.31 -3.74
CA MET A 188 -21.88 -13.00 -4.97
C MET A 188 -23.19 -12.45 -5.54
N PRO A 189 -23.42 -12.55 -6.88
CA PRO A 189 -22.47 -13.00 -7.92
C PRO A 189 -21.37 -11.98 -8.21
N VAL A 190 -20.26 -12.42 -8.83
CA VAL A 190 -19.15 -11.54 -9.20
C VAL A 190 -19.00 -11.36 -10.72
N CYS A 191 -18.43 -10.23 -11.12
CA CYS A 191 -17.99 -10.01 -12.49
C CYS A 191 -16.69 -10.78 -12.73
N GLU A 192 -16.71 -11.75 -13.63
CA GLU A 192 -15.58 -12.64 -13.94
C GLU A 192 -14.94 -12.33 -15.31
N THR A 193 -14.97 -11.07 -15.72
CA THR A 193 -14.37 -10.59 -16.99
C THR A 193 -13.77 -9.22 -16.83
N SER A 194 -12.79 -8.89 -17.67
CA SER A 194 -12.22 -7.55 -17.77
C SER A 194 -13.16 -6.56 -18.48
N ASP A 195 -14.14 -7.06 -19.24
CA ASP A 195 -15.16 -6.25 -19.90
C ASP A 195 -16.28 -5.93 -18.90
N LEU A 196 -16.12 -4.87 -18.12
CA LEU A 196 -17.08 -4.44 -17.12
C LEU A 196 -18.47 -4.11 -17.69
N GLY A 197 -18.53 -3.75 -18.98
CA GLY A 197 -19.79 -3.50 -19.68
C GLY A 197 -20.69 -4.73 -19.81
N ARG A 198 -20.16 -5.94 -19.62
CA ARG A 198 -20.91 -7.20 -19.64
C ARG A 198 -21.47 -7.60 -18.26
N CYS A 199 -21.13 -6.86 -17.22
CA CYS A 199 -21.53 -7.16 -15.86
C CYS A 199 -22.52 -6.12 -15.34
N SER A 200 -23.37 -6.53 -14.40
CA SER A 200 -24.14 -5.58 -13.59
C SER A 200 -23.22 -4.81 -12.64
N ARG A 201 -23.65 -3.64 -12.21
CA ARG A 201 -22.91 -2.87 -11.18
C ARG A 201 -22.75 -3.68 -9.90
N GLU A 202 -23.75 -4.44 -9.50
CA GLU A 202 -23.70 -5.31 -8.32
C GLU A 202 -22.56 -6.35 -8.45
N GLN A 203 -22.44 -7.01 -9.60
CA GLN A 203 -21.37 -7.98 -9.84
C GLN A 203 -19.98 -7.33 -9.74
N ILE A 204 -19.83 -6.12 -10.26
CA ILE A 204 -18.57 -5.36 -10.21
C ILE A 204 -18.23 -5.01 -8.75
N VAL A 205 -19.19 -4.45 -8.00
CA VAL A 205 -19.00 -4.08 -6.59
C VAL A 205 -18.73 -5.32 -5.73
N ASN A 206 -19.41 -6.45 -5.98
CA ASN A 206 -19.15 -7.70 -5.27
C ASN A 206 -17.70 -8.17 -5.44
N ALA A 207 -17.20 -8.19 -6.67
CA ALA A 207 -15.81 -8.57 -6.94
C ALA A 207 -14.82 -7.60 -6.27
N TYR A 208 -15.10 -6.30 -6.34
CA TYR A 208 -14.29 -5.27 -5.71
C TYR A 208 -14.25 -5.39 -4.18
N ASP A 209 -15.40 -5.59 -3.55
CA ASP A 209 -15.48 -5.74 -2.09
C ASP A 209 -14.82 -7.02 -1.58
N ASN A 210 -14.87 -8.11 -2.36
CA ASN A 210 -14.10 -9.33 -2.07
C ASN A 210 -12.59 -9.07 -2.08
N ALA A 211 -12.12 -8.26 -3.02
CA ALA A 211 -10.71 -7.86 -3.08
C ALA A 211 -10.30 -7.00 -1.86
N LEU A 212 -11.20 -6.14 -1.35
CA LEU A 212 -10.97 -5.41 -0.10
C LEU A 212 -10.92 -6.33 1.12
N LEU A 213 -11.78 -7.34 1.21
CA LEU A 213 -11.71 -8.36 2.27
C LEU A 213 -10.34 -9.04 2.27
N TYR A 214 -9.78 -9.31 1.11
CA TYR A 214 -8.45 -9.90 1.01
C TYR A 214 -7.34 -8.91 1.38
N THR A 215 -7.45 -7.66 0.99
CA THR A 215 -6.54 -6.59 1.46
C THR A 215 -6.54 -6.48 2.99
N ASP A 216 -7.71 -6.48 3.61
CA ASP A 216 -7.88 -6.53 5.07
C ASP A 216 -7.13 -7.72 5.70
N HIS A 217 -7.29 -8.90 5.13
CA HIS A 217 -6.60 -10.12 5.57
C HIS A 217 -5.08 -10.00 5.49
N VAL A 218 -4.56 -9.49 4.38
CA VAL A 218 -3.10 -9.28 4.19
C VAL A 218 -2.56 -8.28 5.21
N LEU A 219 -3.24 -7.16 5.42
CA LEU A 219 -2.83 -6.15 6.40
C LEU A 219 -2.88 -6.68 7.84
N ALA A 220 -3.92 -7.45 8.17
CA ALA A 220 -4.03 -8.12 9.45
C ALA A 220 -2.89 -9.12 9.67
N GLY A 221 -2.54 -9.90 8.65
CA GLY A 221 -1.40 -10.81 8.67
C GLY A 221 -0.06 -10.07 8.84
N ALA A 222 0.09 -8.91 8.23
CA ALA A 222 1.27 -8.05 8.44
C ALA A 222 1.41 -7.61 9.89
N ILE A 223 0.32 -7.15 10.52
CA ILE A 223 0.30 -6.78 11.94
C ILE A 223 0.66 -7.98 12.81
N ASP A 224 0.10 -9.15 12.54
CA ASP A 224 0.38 -10.34 13.32
C ASP A 224 1.86 -10.76 13.23
N GLN A 225 2.48 -10.65 12.06
CA GLN A 225 3.93 -10.85 11.91
C GLN A 225 4.74 -9.80 12.67
N LEU A 226 4.36 -8.52 12.60
CA LEU A 226 5.05 -7.45 13.32
C LEU A 226 5.03 -7.63 14.84
N LYS A 227 3.97 -8.20 15.40
CA LYS A 227 3.87 -8.54 16.83
C LYS A 227 4.92 -9.56 17.27
N THR A 228 5.39 -10.40 16.36
CA THR A 228 6.33 -11.49 16.64
C THR A 228 7.78 -11.16 16.31
N VAL A 229 8.07 -10.02 15.69
CA VAL A 229 9.45 -9.62 15.36
C VAL A 229 10.23 -9.32 16.63
N PRO A 230 11.30 -10.11 16.94
CA PRO A 230 12.05 -9.92 18.17
C PRO A 230 12.99 -8.70 18.08
N GLY A 231 13.13 -7.98 19.18
CA GLY A 231 14.14 -6.93 19.31
C GLY A 231 13.82 -5.60 18.64
N TYR A 232 12.63 -5.43 18.08
CA TYR A 232 12.17 -4.19 17.43
C TYR A 232 10.91 -3.64 18.09
N ASP A 233 10.79 -2.31 18.08
CA ASP A 233 9.52 -1.62 18.21
C ASP A 233 8.94 -1.47 16.81
N THR A 234 7.75 -2.01 16.57
CA THR A 234 7.19 -2.17 15.23
C THR A 234 5.97 -1.30 14.99
N ALA A 235 5.80 -0.88 13.75
CA ALA A 235 4.61 -0.15 13.30
C ALA A 235 4.27 -0.53 11.85
N MET A 236 3.00 -0.37 11.50
CA MET A 236 2.50 -0.45 10.13
C MET A 236 1.73 0.83 9.80
N LEU A 237 2.00 1.40 8.64
CA LEU A 237 1.20 2.45 8.03
C LEU A 237 0.74 1.98 6.66
N TYR A 238 -0.57 1.91 6.46
CA TYR A 238 -1.20 1.59 5.18
C TYR A 238 -1.91 2.81 4.62
N VAL A 239 -1.73 3.08 3.34
CA VAL A 239 -2.51 4.04 2.58
C VAL A 239 -2.61 3.60 1.13
N SER A 240 -3.79 3.68 0.52
CA SER A 240 -3.95 3.43 -0.92
C SER A 240 -3.46 4.62 -1.72
N ASP A 241 -2.90 4.37 -2.89
CA ASP A 241 -2.37 5.40 -3.79
C ASP A 241 -3.45 6.20 -4.51
N HIS A 242 -4.57 5.59 -4.84
CA HIS A 242 -5.79 6.22 -5.38
C HIS A 242 -7.00 5.33 -5.14
N GLY A 243 -8.19 5.87 -5.43
CA GLY A 243 -9.46 5.13 -5.39
C GLY A 243 -9.87 4.60 -6.76
N GLU A 244 -11.18 4.39 -6.94
CA GLU A 244 -11.77 3.77 -8.13
C GLU A 244 -13.22 4.23 -8.33
N SER A 245 -13.61 4.48 -9.55
CA SER A 245 -15.02 4.61 -9.94
C SER A 245 -15.61 3.23 -10.23
N LEU A 246 -16.78 2.93 -9.65
CA LEU A 246 -17.48 1.65 -9.80
C LEU A 246 -18.88 1.83 -10.41
N GLY A 247 -19.01 2.73 -11.36
CA GLY A 247 -20.26 3.00 -12.09
C GLY A 247 -20.99 4.26 -11.64
N GLU A 248 -20.46 5.02 -10.69
CA GLU A 248 -21.03 6.31 -10.31
C GLU A 248 -21.04 7.24 -11.53
N LYS A 249 -22.21 7.81 -11.85
CA LYS A 249 -22.41 8.66 -13.05
C LYS A 249 -21.94 8.01 -14.36
N GLY A 250 -21.97 6.67 -14.43
CA GLY A 250 -21.49 5.92 -15.60
C GLY A 250 -19.98 5.85 -15.73
N LEU A 251 -19.20 6.27 -14.73
CA LEU A 251 -17.75 6.21 -14.71
C LEU A 251 -17.26 4.91 -14.10
N TYR A 252 -16.19 4.37 -14.64
CA TYR A 252 -15.50 3.17 -14.18
C TYR A 252 -13.99 3.41 -14.19
N LEU A 253 -13.26 2.61 -13.37
CA LEU A 253 -11.81 2.68 -13.25
C LEU A 253 -11.32 4.02 -12.67
N HIS A 254 -10.11 4.41 -13.02
CA HIS A 254 -9.40 5.56 -12.47
C HIS A 254 -8.57 6.29 -13.55
N GLY A 255 -7.77 7.27 -13.13
CA GLY A 255 -6.82 7.94 -14.02
C GLY A 255 -7.37 9.23 -14.66
N MET A 256 -8.52 9.72 -14.22
CA MET A 256 -8.97 11.05 -14.65
C MET A 256 -8.01 12.13 -14.13
N PRO A 257 -7.78 13.20 -14.92
CA PRO A 257 -7.04 14.35 -14.41
C PRO A 257 -7.59 14.80 -13.06
N ARG A 258 -6.72 15.04 -12.08
CA ARG A 258 -7.14 15.27 -10.68
C ARG A 258 -8.20 16.35 -10.52
N ALA A 259 -8.13 17.41 -11.31
CA ALA A 259 -9.10 18.51 -11.27
C ALA A 259 -10.53 18.08 -11.70
N LEU A 260 -10.65 16.98 -12.44
CA LEU A 260 -11.91 16.42 -12.95
C LEU A 260 -12.28 15.09 -12.30
N ALA A 261 -11.34 14.49 -11.56
CA ALA A 261 -11.53 13.19 -10.93
C ALA A 261 -12.61 13.26 -9.85
N PRO A 262 -13.58 12.32 -9.85
CA PRO A 262 -14.56 12.23 -8.78
C PRO A 262 -13.88 11.79 -7.47
N ARG A 263 -14.55 12.04 -6.35
CA ARG A 263 -14.02 11.71 -5.02
C ARG A 263 -13.74 10.22 -4.86
N GLU A 264 -14.51 9.37 -5.53
CA GLU A 264 -14.33 7.92 -5.54
C GLU A 264 -12.94 7.50 -6.06
N GLN A 265 -12.33 8.30 -6.93
CA GLN A 265 -10.97 8.06 -7.44
C GLN A 265 -9.87 8.70 -6.57
N LEU A 266 -10.21 9.59 -5.66
CA LEU A 266 -9.26 10.37 -4.86
C LEU A 266 -9.32 10.06 -3.37
N ASP A 267 -10.50 9.81 -2.79
CA ASP A 267 -10.63 9.52 -1.37
C ASP A 267 -10.24 8.05 -1.10
N VAL A 268 -9.27 7.86 -0.23
CA VAL A 268 -8.60 6.56 0.01
C VAL A 268 -8.60 6.19 1.49
N PRO A 269 -8.56 4.89 1.81
CA PRO A 269 -8.38 4.43 3.17
C PRO A 269 -6.93 4.60 3.63
N MET A 270 -6.76 4.86 4.92
CA MET A 270 -5.49 4.88 5.62
C MET A 270 -5.66 4.34 7.02
N VAL A 271 -4.77 3.44 7.44
CA VAL A 271 -4.74 2.89 8.80
C VAL A 271 -3.31 2.85 9.32
N ALA A 272 -3.17 2.98 10.64
CA ALA A 272 -1.90 2.80 11.33
C ALA A 272 -2.06 1.82 12.48
N TRP A 273 -1.00 1.06 12.75
CA TRP A 273 -0.87 0.20 13.91
C TRP A 273 0.52 0.37 14.52
N PHE A 274 0.61 0.38 15.85
CA PHE A 274 1.85 0.55 16.59
C PHE A 274 1.95 -0.50 17.68
N SER A 275 3.13 -1.10 17.85
CA SER A 275 3.44 -1.93 19.01
C SER A 275 3.46 -1.08 20.30
N GLU A 276 3.29 -1.74 21.45
CA GLU A 276 3.36 -1.04 22.75
C GLU A 276 4.69 -0.31 22.95
N GLY A 277 5.80 -0.92 22.54
CA GLY A 277 7.13 -0.31 22.65
C GLY A 277 7.25 0.97 21.81
N TRP A 278 6.66 0.97 20.62
CA TRP A 278 6.62 2.17 19.78
C TRP A 278 5.83 3.32 20.41
N GLN A 279 4.70 3.00 21.06
CA GLN A 279 3.83 4.01 21.69
C GLN A 279 4.46 4.64 22.94
N ARG A 280 5.37 3.94 23.61
CA ARG A 280 6.04 4.40 24.85
C ARG A 280 7.33 5.19 24.62
N ALA A 281 7.82 5.24 23.38
CA ALA A 281 9.14 5.79 23.04
C ALA A 281 9.11 7.27 22.62
#